data_bd6bf12685620a0d9438d14ec6131baa
#
_entry.id   bd6bf12685620a0d9438d14ec6131baa
#
_cell.length_a   1.000
_cell.length_b   1.000
_cell.length_c   1.000
_cell.angle_alpha   90.00
_cell.angle_beta   90.00
_cell.angle_gamma   90.00
#
_symmetry.space_group_name_H-M   'P 1'
#
loop_
_entity.id
_entity.type
_entity.pdbx_description
1 polymer ?
#
loop_
_entity_poly.entity_id
_entity_poly.type
_entity_poly.pdbx_seq_one_letter_code
_entity_poly.pdbx_strand_id
1 'polypeptide(L)'
;MLQTAFALFLLVALPARTDDLQHWAHRMEVRSVRDSVGLWDLETGKMLEGHQMDLGLVPASTTKVISTYAMLRTLKPDFQLATEVWGDLHGGTVTGDLIFRGGGDPQLTSDRIYLLAHELKARGVLRVTGQIRLDQSAFDSQRYGNGWERTSSNTTPPILPLSVNFNKENGRLVADPERYAVDTLQRILLEAGISIQGDPQPGSTPQRILSFPSLPLRDLVSAANKFSNNFMVEMLLKQFGAGTWPQGVARIQSFYAGLLGLGPDKIAITDGSGLSKDNRISARTLAIVLRAAHNDFEVGPEMVASMKIIGGDPWKLHIKDPNLARRIRCKTGHLNGVTSVCGYLQTLDGKLRVFAILLNGPCDEGDAWELVSRWAN
;
A
#
# COMPACT_ATOMS: atom_id res chain seq x y z
N MET A 1 -34.22 58.77 -29.24
CA MET A 1 -32.82 58.80 -28.82
C MET A 1 -32.73 57.97 -27.56
N LEU A 2 -32.36 56.67 -27.64
CA LEU A 2 -32.10 55.85 -26.51
C LEU A 2 -30.56 55.71 -26.37
N GLN A 3 -29.98 56.22 -25.31
CA GLN A 3 -28.59 56.01 -24.94
C GLN A 3 -28.48 54.68 -24.17
N THR A 4 -27.82 53.70 -24.77
CA THR A 4 -27.43 52.46 -24.13
C THR A 4 -26.11 52.71 -23.39
N ALA A 5 -26.14 52.68 -22.06
CA ALA A 5 -24.96 52.74 -21.22
C ALA A 5 -24.32 51.30 -21.16
N PHE A 6 -23.13 51.16 -21.71
CA PHE A 6 -22.29 49.98 -21.54
C PHE A 6 -21.61 50.07 -20.15
N ALA A 7 -22.00 49.23 -19.24
CA ALA A 7 -21.28 49.05 -17.97
C ALA A 7 -20.06 48.15 -18.22
N LEU A 8 -18.88 48.74 -18.15
CA LEU A 8 -17.58 48.04 -18.19
C LEU A 8 -17.35 47.41 -16.83
N PHE A 9 -17.57 46.09 -16.72
CA PHE A 9 -17.14 45.32 -15.53
C PHE A 9 -15.61 45.15 -15.60
N LEU A 10 -14.89 45.96 -14.84
CA LEU A 10 -13.48 45.71 -14.53
C LEU A 10 -13.41 44.44 -13.69
N LEU A 11 -12.95 43.34 -14.27
CA LEU A 11 -12.49 42.17 -13.52
C LEU A 11 -11.22 42.60 -12.78
N VAL A 12 -11.35 42.99 -11.53
CA VAL A 12 -10.21 43.09 -10.62
C VAL A 12 -9.69 41.69 -10.37
N ALA A 13 -8.60 41.34 -11.03
CA ALA A 13 -7.86 40.13 -10.70
C ALA A 13 -7.38 40.27 -9.24
N LEU A 14 -8.00 39.53 -8.34
CA LEU A 14 -7.50 39.40 -6.97
C LEU A 14 -6.06 38.90 -7.03
N PRO A 15 -5.10 39.52 -6.29
CA PRO A 15 -3.73 39.06 -6.24
C PRO A 15 -3.72 37.61 -5.73
N ALA A 16 -2.88 36.79 -6.33
CA ALA A 16 -2.73 35.40 -5.97
C ALA A 16 -2.41 35.27 -4.47
N ARG A 17 -3.08 34.29 -3.80
CA ARG A 17 -3.02 33.96 -2.36
C ARG A 17 -1.65 33.51 -1.85
N THR A 18 -0.54 34.09 -2.30
CA THR A 18 0.83 33.71 -1.86
C THR A 18 1.06 34.02 -0.39
N ASP A 19 0.43 35.07 0.13
CA ASP A 19 0.58 35.48 1.53
C ASP A 19 0.07 34.40 2.52
N ASP A 20 -0.95 33.64 2.17
CA ASP A 20 -1.55 32.63 3.02
C ASP A 20 -0.64 31.39 3.21
N LEU A 21 0.09 30.94 2.16
CA LEU A 21 1.03 29.82 2.30
C LEU A 21 2.26 30.22 3.11
N GLN A 22 2.78 31.42 2.92
CA GLN A 22 3.91 31.93 3.70
C GLN A 22 3.54 32.09 5.18
N HIS A 23 2.35 32.61 5.47
CA HIS A 23 1.86 32.71 6.85
C HIS A 23 1.68 31.32 7.49
N TRP A 24 1.14 30.35 6.76
CA TRP A 24 1.04 28.96 7.20
C TRP A 24 2.43 28.37 7.47
N ALA A 25 3.38 28.51 6.54
CA ALA A 25 4.75 28.02 6.68
C ALA A 25 5.48 28.63 7.88
N HIS A 26 5.30 29.93 8.11
CA HIS A 26 5.86 30.59 9.27
C HIS A 26 5.30 30.01 10.61
N ARG A 27 4.00 29.70 10.68
CA ARG A 27 3.45 29.01 11.86
C ARG A 27 4.08 27.64 12.07
N MET A 28 4.36 26.88 10.99
CA MET A 28 5.05 25.59 11.07
C MET A 28 6.48 25.76 11.60
N GLU A 29 7.22 26.75 11.08
CA GLU A 29 8.58 27.05 11.52
C GLU A 29 8.62 27.44 13.01
N VAL A 30 7.74 28.31 13.48
CA VAL A 30 7.63 28.71 14.89
C VAL A 30 7.40 27.51 15.81
N ARG A 31 6.66 26.51 15.34
CA ARG A 31 6.40 25.24 16.05
C ARG A 31 7.51 24.21 15.84
N SER A 32 8.59 24.56 15.17
CA SER A 32 9.69 23.62 14.81
C SER A 32 9.21 22.42 13.97
N VAL A 33 8.17 22.59 13.15
CA VAL A 33 7.72 21.64 12.16
C VAL A 33 8.49 21.86 10.87
N ARG A 34 9.16 20.82 10.38
CA ARG A 34 9.77 20.81 9.03
C ARG A 34 8.69 20.41 8.04
N ASP A 35 8.56 21.17 6.97
CA ASP A 35 7.55 20.91 5.95
C ASP A 35 8.19 20.77 4.55
N SER A 36 7.49 20.02 3.71
CA SER A 36 7.73 19.92 2.27
C SER A 36 6.36 19.84 1.62
N VAL A 37 5.88 20.90 1.00
CA VAL A 37 4.50 21.00 0.55
C VAL A 37 4.40 21.62 -0.85
N GLY A 38 3.42 21.21 -1.63
CA GLY A 38 3.16 21.80 -2.92
C GLY A 38 1.87 21.35 -3.59
N LEU A 39 1.43 22.21 -4.51
CA LEU A 39 0.27 22.06 -5.39
C LEU A 39 0.71 22.26 -6.83
N TRP A 40 0.31 21.34 -7.70
CA TRP A 40 0.61 21.38 -9.12
C TRP A 40 -0.66 21.20 -9.96
N ASP A 41 -0.68 21.83 -11.10
CA ASP A 41 -1.65 21.55 -12.14
C ASP A 41 -1.41 20.13 -12.69
N LEU A 42 -2.45 19.29 -12.70
CA LEU A 42 -2.31 17.89 -13.08
C LEU A 42 -1.98 17.74 -14.58
N GLU A 43 -2.60 18.54 -15.43
CA GLU A 43 -2.46 18.44 -16.87
C GLU A 43 -1.07 18.93 -17.31
N THR A 44 -0.71 20.15 -16.93
CA THR A 44 0.52 20.79 -17.39
C THR A 44 1.75 20.42 -16.56
N GLY A 45 1.55 19.98 -15.30
CA GLY A 45 2.62 19.77 -14.32
C GLY A 45 3.21 21.07 -13.76
N LYS A 46 2.62 22.24 -14.10
CA LYS A 46 3.07 23.54 -13.60
C LYS A 46 2.82 23.62 -12.08
N MET A 47 3.86 24.00 -11.35
CA MET A 47 3.72 24.32 -9.93
C MET A 47 2.84 25.58 -9.78
N LEU A 48 1.87 25.51 -8.88
CA LEU A 48 0.96 26.59 -8.54
C LEU A 48 1.35 27.25 -7.23
N GLU A 49 1.61 26.45 -6.20
CA GLU A 49 2.09 26.87 -4.89
C GLU A 49 3.06 25.84 -4.34
N GLY A 50 3.99 26.24 -3.47
CA GLY A 50 4.88 25.31 -2.78
C GLY A 50 5.82 26.00 -1.80
N HIS A 51 6.19 25.25 -0.75
CA HIS A 51 7.21 25.62 0.22
C HIS A 51 8.12 24.42 0.48
N GLN A 52 9.42 24.63 0.51
CA GLN A 52 10.45 23.59 0.71
C GLN A 52 10.18 22.26 -0.05
N MET A 53 9.55 22.33 -1.21
CA MET A 53 9.00 21.18 -1.92
C MET A 53 10.03 20.13 -2.37
N ASP A 54 11.32 20.47 -2.36
CA ASP A 54 12.43 19.57 -2.66
C ASP A 54 13.08 18.96 -1.42
N LEU A 55 12.63 19.39 -0.20
CA LEU A 55 13.15 18.86 1.03
C LEU A 55 12.67 17.43 1.26
N GLY A 56 13.63 16.49 1.35
CA GLY A 56 13.34 15.08 1.69
C GLY A 56 12.98 14.93 3.16
N LEU A 57 11.75 14.51 3.42
CA LEU A 57 11.22 14.28 4.76
C LEU A 57 10.76 12.82 4.91
N VAL A 58 10.51 12.39 6.16
CA VAL A 58 9.91 11.09 6.45
C VAL A 58 8.47 11.10 5.90
N PRO A 59 8.15 10.26 4.94
CA PRO A 59 6.86 10.31 4.23
C PRO A 59 5.74 9.53 4.93
N ALA A 60 6.05 8.70 5.91
CA ALA A 60 5.13 7.72 6.46
C ALA A 60 4.41 6.94 5.34
N SER A 61 3.14 6.62 5.49
CA SER A 61 2.40 5.77 4.54
C SER A 61 2.15 6.39 3.15
N THR A 62 2.56 7.64 2.88
CA THR A 62 2.57 8.14 1.49
C THR A 62 3.64 7.47 0.64
N THR A 63 4.63 6.80 1.24
CA THR A 63 5.57 5.88 0.56
C THR A 63 4.84 4.83 -0.28
N LYS A 64 3.66 4.38 0.16
CA LYS A 64 2.86 3.38 -0.56
C LYS A 64 2.52 3.80 -1.99
N VAL A 65 2.37 5.09 -2.25
CA VAL A 65 2.17 5.61 -3.61
C VAL A 65 3.35 5.25 -4.51
N ILE A 66 4.57 5.40 -3.97
CA ILE A 66 5.81 5.06 -4.68
C ILE A 66 5.87 3.56 -4.95
N SER A 67 5.73 2.74 -3.92
CA SER A 67 5.91 1.29 -4.03
C SER A 67 4.81 0.63 -4.86
N THR A 68 3.55 1.01 -4.66
CA THR A 68 2.43 0.34 -5.33
C THR A 68 2.32 0.69 -6.82
N TYR A 69 2.64 1.92 -7.22
CA TYR A 69 2.70 2.27 -8.64
C TYR A 69 3.80 1.50 -9.36
N ALA A 70 5.01 1.44 -8.79
CA ALA A 70 6.11 0.67 -9.38
C ALA A 70 5.75 -0.82 -9.53
N MET A 71 5.10 -1.41 -8.53
CA MET A 71 4.66 -2.82 -8.57
C MET A 71 3.58 -3.04 -9.62
N LEU A 72 2.52 -2.21 -9.65
CA LEU A 72 1.44 -2.33 -10.64
C LEU A 72 1.97 -2.22 -12.07
N ARG A 73 2.84 -1.23 -12.31
CA ARG A 73 3.37 -0.98 -13.66
C ARG A 73 4.31 -2.07 -14.13
N THR A 74 5.07 -2.68 -13.21
CA THR A 74 6.04 -3.73 -13.54
C THR A 74 5.40 -5.10 -13.64
N LEU A 75 4.54 -5.48 -12.68
CA LEU A 75 3.94 -6.82 -12.60
C LEU A 75 2.62 -6.94 -13.37
N LYS A 76 1.98 -5.82 -13.67
CA LYS A 76 0.65 -5.67 -14.27
C LYS A 76 -0.50 -5.85 -13.27
N PRO A 77 -1.66 -5.22 -13.52
CA PRO A 77 -2.80 -5.22 -12.60
C PRO A 77 -3.43 -6.60 -12.34
N ASP A 78 -3.35 -7.49 -13.31
CA ASP A 78 -3.89 -8.84 -13.27
C ASP A 78 -2.92 -9.90 -12.72
N PHE A 79 -1.68 -9.51 -12.41
CA PHE A 79 -0.71 -10.40 -11.78
C PHE A 79 -1.26 -11.00 -10.48
N GLN A 80 -1.05 -12.29 -10.29
CA GLN A 80 -1.47 -13.04 -9.11
C GLN A 80 -0.27 -13.77 -8.50
N LEU A 81 -0.21 -13.73 -7.18
CA LEU A 81 0.66 -14.57 -6.37
C LEU A 81 0.04 -15.97 -6.26
N ALA A 82 0.80 -16.98 -5.86
CA ALA A 82 0.26 -18.31 -5.68
C ALA A 82 0.71 -18.93 -4.35
N THR A 83 -0.24 -19.55 -3.67
CA THR A 83 0.04 -20.54 -2.63
C THR A 83 0.04 -21.91 -3.28
N GLU A 84 1.18 -22.60 -3.26
CA GLU A 84 1.29 -23.93 -3.87
C GLU A 84 1.13 -25.02 -2.83
N VAL A 85 0.46 -26.13 -3.21
CA VAL A 85 0.33 -27.30 -2.38
C VAL A 85 1.01 -28.48 -3.06
N TRP A 86 1.91 -29.12 -2.34
CA TRP A 86 2.74 -30.21 -2.81
C TRP A 86 2.55 -31.47 -1.96
N GLY A 87 2.63 -32.64 -2.60
CA GLY A 87 2.53 -33.93 -1.94
C GLY A 87 2.59 -35.08 -2.93
N ASP A 88 2.70 -36.29 -2.42
CA ASP A 88 2.68 -37.53 -3.20
C ASP A 88 1.27 -38.10 -3.22
N LEU A 89 0.46 -37.67 -4.19
CA LEU A 89 -0.96 -38.01 -4.29
C LEU A 89 -1.22 -39.23 -5.19
N HIS A 90 -1.72 -40.32 -4.60
CA HIS A 90 -2.16 -41.51 -5.30
C HIS A 90 -3.49 -42.05 -4.73
N GLY A 91 -4.47 -42.34 -5.57
CA GLY A 91 -5.74 -42.95 -5.16
C GLY A 91 -6.48 -42.19 -4.03
N GLY A 92 -6.41 -40.86 -4.05
CA GLY A 92 -7.04 -40.00 -3.01
C GLY A 92 -6.23 -39.84 -1.72
N THR A 93 -5.07 -40.45 -1.65
CA THR A 93 -4.18 -40.37 -0.46
C THR A 93 -2.88 -39.64 -0.81
N VAL A 94 -2.53 -38.66 -0.02
CA VAL A 94 -1.20 -38.06 0.00
C VAL A 94 -0.34 -38.87 0.98
N THR A 95 0.66 -39.55 0.46
CA THR A 95 1.63 -40.33 1.26
C THR A 95 2.71 -39.38 1.78
N GLY A 96 2.94 -39.38 3.10
CA GLY A 96 3.81 -38.41 3.77
C GLY A 96 3.13 -37.09 4.02
N ASP A 97 3.89 -36.01 4.03
CA ASP A 97 3.44 -34.68 4.41
C ASP A 97 2.74 -33.93 3.25
N LEU A 98 1.76 -33.11 3.62
CA LEU A 98 1.16 -32.12 2.69
C LEU A 98 1.85 -30.78 2.91
N ILE A 99 2.58 -30.30 1.91
CA ILE A 99 3.45 -29.13 1.99
C ILE A 99 2.76 -27.93 1.37
N PHE A 100 2.63 -26.84 2.13
CA PHE A 100 2.13 -25.56 1.66
C PHE A 100 3.30 -24.60 1.47
N ARG A 101 3.58 -24.24 0.22
CA ARG A 101 4.60 -23.25 -0.14
C ARG A 101 3.96 -21.87 -0.28
N GLY A 102 4.41 -20.93 0.55
CA GLY A 102 3.94 -19.55 0.51
C GLY A 102 4.54 -18.78 -0.67
N GLY A 103 3.67 -18.15 -1.46
CA GLY A 103 4.08 -17.24 -2.53
C GLY A 103 3.92 -15.76 -2.20
N GLY A 104 3.75 -15.42 -0.91
CA GLY A 104 3.61 -14.03 -0.49
C GLY A 104 2.20 -13.44 -0.66
N ASP A 105 1.15 -14.27 -0.74
CA ASP A 105 -0.24 -13.77 -0.76
C ASP A 105 -0.58 -13.10 0.58
N PRO A 106 -0.75 -11.75 0.64
CA PRO A 106 -1.03 -11.06 1.87
C PRO A 106 -2.47 -11.19 2.34
N GLN A 107 -3.34 -11.81 1.52
CA GLN A 107 -4.77 -12.01 1.82
C GLN A 107 -5.18 -13.49 1.83
N LEU A 108 -4.27 -14.39 2.19
CA LEU A 108 -4.63 -15.78 2.47
C LEU A 108 -5.42 -15.85 3.78
N THR A 109 -6.71 -15.52 3.71
CA THR A 109 -7.64 -15.57 4.85
C THR A 109 -8.26 -16.94 5.00
N SER A 110 -8.90 -17.21 6.15
CA SER A 110 -9.65 -18.46 6.38
C SER A 110 -10.66 -18.74 5.28
N ASP A 111 -11.39 -17.73 4.79
CA ASP A 111 -12.36 -17.89 3.70
C ASP A 111 -11.67 -18.39 2.41
N ARG A 112 -10.51 -17.86 2.11
CA ARG A 112 -9.73 -18.31 0.94
C ARG A 112 -9.16 -19.70 1.14
N ILE A 113 -8.79 -20.06 2.38
CA ILE A 113 -8.33 -21.42 2.70
C ILE A 113 -9.46 -22.42 2.56
N TYR A 114 -10.71 -22.08 2.87
CA TYR A 114 -11.86 -22.94 2.56
C TYR A 114 -11.98 -23.21 1.05
N LEU A 115 -11.83 -22.19 0.21
CA LEU A 115 -11.81 -22.37 -1.25
C LEU A 115 -10.65 -23.27 -1.68
N LEU A 116 -9.46 -23.06 -1.15
CA LEU A 116 -8.29 -23.90 -1.41
C LEU A 116 -8.53 -25.35 -1.00
N ALA A 117 -9.14 -25.59 0.17
CA ALA A 117 -9.46 -26.93 0.65
C ALA A 117 -10.45 -27.66 -0.28
N HIS A 118 -11.47 -26.94 -0.76
CA HIS A 118 -12.41 -27.49 -1.74
C HIS A 118 -11.72 -27.81 -3.10
N GLU A 119 -10.80 -26.97 -3.54
CA GLU A 119 -9.99 -27.24 -4.73
C GLU A 119 -9.10 -28.48 -4.56
N LEU A 120 -8.49 -28.69 -3.41
CA LEU A 120 -7.74 -29.90 -3.10
C LEU A 120 -8.63 -31.13 -3.15
N LYS A 121 -9.82 -31.05 -2.57
CA LYS A 121 -10.81 -32.13 -2.59
C LYS A 121 -11.27 -32.45 -4.02
N ALA A 122 -11.52 -31.44 -4.84
CA ALA A 122 -11.88 -31.60 -6.25
C ALA A 122 -10.77 -32.29 -7.07
N ARG A 123 -9.51 -32.13 -6.65
CA ARG A 123 -8.36 -32.86 -7.22
C ARG A 123 -8.18 -34.27 -6.64
N GLY A 124 -9.11 -34.70 -5.80
CA GLY A 124 -9.14 -36.04 -5.24
C GLY A 124 -8.33 -36.20 -3.94
N VAL A 125 -7.88 -35.14 -3.28
CA VAL A 125 -7.23 -35.27 -1.98
C VAL A 125 -8.29 -35.58 -0.91
N LEU A 126 -8.23 -36.77 -0.33
CA LEU A 126 -9.16 -37.24 0.70
C LEU A 126 -8.46 -37.49 2.04
N ARG A 127 -7.18 -37.86 2.00
CA ARG A 127 -6.41 -38.23 3.17
C ARG A 127 -4.95 -37.83 3.01
N VAL A 128 -4.33 -37.44 4.11
CA VAL A 128 -2.89 -37.19 4.28
C VAL A 128 -2.38 -38.13 5.36
N THR A 129 -1.35 -38.93 5.09
CA THR A 129 -0.80 -39.86 6.09
C THR A 129 0.14 -39.13 7.05
N GLY A 130 0.89 -38.15 6.58
CA GLY A 130 1.79 -37.32 7.38
C GLY A 130 1.13 -36.09 7.98
N GLN A 131 1.89 -35.01 8.04
CA GLN A 131 1.54 -33.73 8.68
C GLN A 131 1.38 -32.60 7.63
N ILE A 132 0.85 -31.46 8.06
CA ILE A 132 0.94 -30.22 7.30
C ILE A 132 2.31 -29.58 7.58
N ARG A 133 3.02 -29.22 6.51
CA ARG A 133 4.26 -28.48 6.56
C ARG A 133 4.17 -27.18 5.78
N LEU A 134 4.84 -26.15 6.29
CA LEU A 134 4.98 -24.88 5.59
C LEU A 134 6.35 -24.79 4.93
N ASP A 135 6.39 -24.45 3.67
CA ASP A 135 7.61 -24.04 2.97
C ASP A 135 7.64 -22.51 2.90
N GLN A 136 8.51 -21.92 3.69
CA GLN A 136 8.72 -20.48 3.83
C GLN A 136 9.94 -19.99 3.05
N SER A 137 10.49 -20.81 2.15
CA SER A 137 11.74 -20.52 1.45
C SER A 137 11.68 -19.38 0.43
N ALA A 138 10.47 -18.90 0.08
CA ALA A 138 10.31 -17.79 -0.86
C ALA A 138 10.81 -16.45 -0.32
N PHE A 139 10.95 -16.29 1.01
CA PHE A 139 11.52 -15.09 1.62
C PHE A 139 12.74 -15.45 2.47
N ASP A 140 13.65 -14.47 2.64
CA ASP A 140 14.76 -14.57 3.58
C ASP A 140 14.26 -14.64 5.04
N SER A 141 15.18 -14.85 5.97
CA SER A 141 14.85 -14.99 7.40
C SER A 141 14.50 -13.68 8.10
N GLN A 142 14.69 -12.52 7.44
CA GLN A 142 14.35 -11.22 8.00
C GLN A 142 12.83 -11.07 8.06
N ARG A 143 12.26 -10.88 9.25
CA ARG A 143 10.81 -10.81 9.48
C ARG A 143 10.29 -9.38 9.61
N TYR A 144 11.15 -8.41 9.86
CA TYR A 144 10.82 -6.98 10.06
C TYR A 144 11.76 -6.10 9.27
N GLY A 145 11.25 -5.01 8.72
CA GLY A 145 12.05 -4.04 7.96
C GLY A 145 12.99 -3.22 8.86
N ASN A 146 14.03 -2.68 8.25
CA ASN A 146 14.98 -1.81 8.93
C ASN A 146 14.32 -0.47 9.28
N GLY A 147 14.68 0.10 10.43
CA GLY A 147 14.15 1.40 10.89
C GLY A 147 12.69 1.36 11.37
N TRP A 148 12.09 0.17 11.52
CA TRP A 148 10.76 0.04 12.11
C TRP A 148 10.83 0.20 13.62
N GLU A 149 10.03 1.10 14.16
CA GLU A 149 9.87 1.22 15.61
C GLU A 149 9.08 0.02 16.14
N ARG A 150 9.70 -0.73 17.04
CA ARG A 150 9.05 -1.85 17.75
C ARG A 150 8.37 -1.32 19.00
N THR A 151 7.15 -0.82 18.85
CA THR A 151 6.31 -0.43 19.99
C THR A 151 5.31 -1.55 20.32
N SER A 152 4.82 -1.59 21.56
CA SER A 152 3.76 -2.52 21.98
C SER A 152 2.45 -2.34 21.19
N SER A 153 2.28 -1.20 20.54
CA SER A 153 1.18 -0.90 19.61
C SER A 153 1.51 -1.28 18.18
N ASN A 154 2.63 -1.94 17.93
CA ASN A 154 3.08 -2.26 16.59
C ASN A 154 2.12 -3.25 15.93
N THR A 155 1.35 -2.72 15.02
CA THR A 155 0.27 -3.44 14.36
C THR A 155 0.74 -4.22 13.14
N THR A 156 2.04 -4.14 12.81
CA THR A 156 2.60 -4.86 11.66
C THR A 156 3.15 -6.21 12.11
N PRO A 157 2.50 -7.31 11.72
CA PRO A 157 2.98 -8.66 12.03
C PRO A 157 4.29 -8.97 11.29
N PRO A 158 4.99 -10.04 11.71
CA PRO A 158 6.16 -10.51 10.97
C PRO A 158 5.80 -10.88 9.53
N ILE A 159 6.69 -10.57 8.60
CA ILE A 159 6.50 -10.81 7.17
C ILE A 159 7.03 -12.20 6.82
N LEU A 160 6.14 -13.09 6.43
CA LEU A 160 6.37 -14.48 6.07
C LEU A 160 5.71 -14.79 4.73
N PRO A 161 6.32 -15.58 3.84
CA PRO A 161 5.72 -15.85 2.52
C PRO A 161 4.39 -16.61 2.59
N LEU A 162 4.20 -17.44 3.62
CA LEU A 162 2.90 -18.00 3.96
C LEU A 162 2.45 -17.43 5.29
N SER A 163 1.43 -16.61 5.24
CA SER A 163 0.81 -15.96 6.39
C SER A 163 -0.71 -16.11 6.28
N VAL A 164 -1.37 -16.47 7.37
CA VAL A 164 -2.81 -16.68 7.43
C VAL A 164 -3.46 -15.56 8.24
N ASN A 165 -4.58 -15.01 7.74
CA ASN A 165 -5.36 -13.98 8.44
C ASN A 165 -4.51 -12.78 8.89
N PHE A 166 -3.54 -12.35 8.09
CA PHE A 166 -2.58 -11.27 8.44
C PHE A 166 -1.74 -11.57 9.70
N ASN A 167 -1.52 -12.83 10.05
CA ASN A 167 -0.90 -13.26 11.31
C ASN A 167 -1.58 -12.67 12.55
N LYS A 168 -2.91 -12.56 12.49
CA LYS A 168 -3.77 -12.03 13.56
C LYS A 168 -4.94 -12.98 13.85
N GLU A 169 -5.30 -13.02 15.11
CA GLU A 169 -6.51 -13.66 15.60
C GLU A 169 -7.28 -12.66 16.47
N ASN A 170 -8.58 -12.48 16.19
CA ASN A 170 -9.42 -11.51 16.89
C ASN A 170 -8.81 -10.09 16.96
N GLY A 171 -8.14 -9.67 15.88
CA GLY A 171 -7.48 -8.35 15.75
C GLY A 171 -6.14 -8.23 16.49
N ARG A 172 -5.68 -9.26 17.21
CA ARG A 172 -4.40 -9.27 17.92
C ARG A 172 -3.35 -10.07 17.16
N LEU A 173 -2.09 -9.67 17.27
CA LEU A 173 -0.98 -10.45 16.70
C LEU A 173 -0.91 -11.81 17.39
N VAL A 174 -0.72 -12.87 16.59
CA VAL A 174 -0.45 -14.21 17.11
C VAL A 174 1.01 -14.31 17.50
N ALA A 175 1.28 -15.06 18.59
CA ALA A 175 2.64 -15.22 19.11
C ALA A 175 3.52 -16.06 18.18
N ASP A 176 2.94 -17.11 17.59
CA ASP A 176 3.60 -18.02 16.65
C ASP A 176 2.78 -18.09 15.36
N PRO A 177 3.11 -17.28 14.35
CA PRO A 177 2.37 -17.25 13.07
C PRO A 177 2.46 -18.55 12.27
N GLU A 178 3.56 -19.28 12.36
CA GLU A 178 3.75 -20.53 11.62
C GLU A 178 2.86 -21.62 12.23
N ARG A 179 2.85 -21.74 13.54
CA ARG A 179 1.96 -22.67 14.25
C ARG A 179 0.49 -22.31 13.99
N TYR A 180 0.13 -21.04 14.08
CA TYR A 180 -1.22 -20.56 13.79
C TYR A 180 -1.67 -20.92 12.37
N ALA A 181 -0.77 -20.78 11.39
CA ALA A 181 -1.07 -21.13 10.01
C ALA A 181 -1.30 -22.65 9.86
N VAL A 182 -0.45 -23.48 10.46
CA VAL A 182 -0.62 -24.95 10.46
C VAL A 182 -1.95 -25.36 11.08
N ASP A 183 -2.26 -24.84 12.27
CA ASP A 183 -3.49 -25.18 13.00
C ASP A 183 -4.74 -24.74 12.24
N THR A 184 -4.70 -23.55 11.60
CA THR A 184 -5.80 -23.04 10.77
C THR A 184 -6.00 -23.90 9.51
N LEU A 185 -4.91 -24.22 8.80
CA LEU A 185 -4.95 -25.11 7.63
C LEU A 185 -5.50 -26.48 8.00
N GLN A 186 -4.98 -27.10 9.07
CA GLN A 186 -5.41 -28.41 9.53
C GLN A 186 -6.90 -28.43 9.86
N ARG A 187 -7.37 -27.47 10.63
CA ARG A 187 -8.79 -27.35 10.99
C ARG A 187 -9.68 -27.24 9.76
N ILE A 188 -9.35 -26.35 8.81
CA ILE A 188 -10.18 -26.13 7.62
C ILE A 188 -10.16 -27.34 6.69
N LEU A 189 -9.01 -28.02 6.52
CA LEU A 189 -8.93 -29.25 5.73
C LEU A 189 -9.79 -30.37 6.34
N LEU A 190 -9.77 -30.53 7.66
CA LEU A 190 -10.65 -31.50 8.35
C LEU A 190 -12.14 -31.18 8.18
N GLU A 191 -12.52 -29.90 8.31
CA GLU A 191 -13.89 -29.43 8.07
C GLU A 191 -14.34 -29.64 6.63
N ALA A 192 -13.42 -29.54 5.65
CA ALA A 192 -13.67 -29.89 4.25
C ALA A 192 -13.72 -31.40 4.00
N GLY A 193 -13.45 -32.24 4.99
CA GLY A 193 -13.48 -33.69 4.89
C GLY A 193 -12.20 -34.31 4.33
N ILE A 194 -11.04 -33.64 4.48
CA ILE A 194 -9.72 -34.18 4.22
C ILE A 194 -9.10 -34.61 5.55
N SER A 195 -8.90 -35.92 5.76
CA SER A 195 -8.34 -36.43 6.99
C SER A 195 -6.80 -36.30 7.03
N ILE A 196 -6.26 -35.98 8.22
CA ILE A 196 -4.82 -35.83 8.43
C ILE A 196 -4.45 -36.78 9.59
N GLN A 197 -3.60 -37.76 9.32
CA GLN A 197 -3.26 -38.81 10.26
C GLN A 197 -2.12 -38.42 11.22
N GLY A 198 -1.20 -37.56 10.76
CA GLY A 198 -0.08 -37.09 11.56
C GLY A 198 1.06 -38.11 11.71
N ASP A 199 1.01 -39.24 11.00
CA ASP A 199 2.00 -40.32 11.06
C ASP A 199 2.90 -40.26 9.81
N PRO A 200 4.08 -39.63 9.91
CA PRO A 200 4.93 -39.42 8.76
C PRO A 200 5.42 -40.75 8.19
N GLN A 201 4.98 -41.08 6.99
CA GLN A 201 5.54 -42.18 6.21
C GLN A 201 6.56 -41.61 5.20
N PRO A 202 7.65 -42.33 4.91
CA PRO A 202 8.55 -41.93 3.83
C PRO A 202 7.76 -41.91 2.53
N GLY A 203 7.51 -40.70 2.02
CA GLY A 203 6.87 -40.47 0.72
C GLY A 203 7.89 -40.50 -0.41
N SER A 204 7.42 -40.64 -1.63
CA SER A 204 8.18 -40.35 -2.82
C SER A 204 8.37 -38.84 -3.00
N THR A 205 9.01 -38.42 -4.08
CA THR A 205 9.24 -37.00 -4.34
C THR A 205 7.91 -36.26 -4.48
N PRO A 206 7.64 -35.24 -3.64
CA PRO A 206 6.40 -34.48 -3.72
C PRO A 206 6.23 -33.80 -5.08
N GLN A 207 5.01 -33.83 -5.60
CA GLN A 207 4.62 -33.13 -6.83
C GLN A 207 3.62 -32.01 -6.48
N ARG A 208 3.55 -30.97 -7.33
CA ARG A 208 2.58 -29.91 -7.14
C ARG A 208 1.16 -30.41 -7.44
N ILE A 209 0.33 -30.50 -6.41
CA ILE A 209 -1.09 -30.87 -6.51
C ILE A 209 -1.94 -29.68 -6.92
N LEU A 210 -1.65 -28.50 -6.37
CA LEU A 210 -2.44 -27.28 -6.58
C LEU A 210 -1.53 -26.03 -6.61
N SER A 211 -1.85 -25.11 -7.50
CA SER A 211 -1.40 -23.73 -7.45
C SER A 211 -2.64 -22.86 -7.25
N PHE A 212 -2.80 -22.29 -6.05
CA PHE A 212 -3.96 -21.51 -5.66
C PHE A 212 -3.64 -20.01 -5.80
N PRO A 213 -4.30 -19.28 -6.71
CA PRO A 213 -3.96 -17.89 -6.99
C PRO A 213 -4.45 -16.95 -5.90
N SER A 214 -3.71 -15.87 -5.66
CA SER A 214 -4.17 -14.72 -4.86
C SER A 214 -5.29 -13.95 -5.59
N LEU A 215 -5.82 -12.90 -4.94
CA LEU A 215 -6.52 -11.85 -5.69
C LEU A 215 -5.55 -11.16 -6.66
N PRO A 216 -6.05 -10.57 -7.77
CA PRO A 216 -5.23 -9.77 -8.67
C PRO A 216 -4.52 -8.62 -7.95
N LEU A 217 -3.33 -8.24 -8.44
CA LEU A 217 -2.50 -7.21 -7.81
C LEU A 217 -3.24 -5.87 -7.64
N ARG A 218 -4.10 -5.49 -8.61
CA ARG A 218 -4.94 -4.28 -8.51
C ARG A 218 -5.81 -4.27 -7.25
N ASP A 219 -6.37 -5.42 -6.87
CA ASP A 219 -7.26 -5.54 -5.71
C ASP A 219 -6.45 -5.53 -4.41
N LEU A 220 -5.28 -6.21 -4.40
CA LEU A 220 -4.33 -6.17 -3.28
C LEU A 220 -3.82 -4.75 -3.04
N VAL A 221 -3.45 -4.03 -4.09
CA VAL A 221 -3.01 -2.62 -4.01
C VAL A 221 -4.16 -1.71 -3.57
N SER A 222 -5.37 -1.91 -4.08
CA SER A 222 -6.54 -1.15 -3.65
C SER A 222 -6.79 -1.31 -2.15
N ALA A 223 -6.79 -2.53 -1.64
CA ALA A 223 -6.93 -2.79 -0.21
C ALA A 223 -5.76 -2.19 0.59
N ALA A 224 -4.52 -2.39 0.15
CA ALA A 224 -3.33 -1.88 0.82
C ALA A 224 -3.32 -0.35 0.95
N ASN A 225 -3.70 0.38 -0.10
CA ASN A 225 -3.72 1.84 -0.11
C ASN A 225 -4.91 2.41 0.67
N LYS A 226 -6.14 1.91 0.45
CA LYS A 226 -7.35 2.39 1.13
C LYS A 226 -7.30 2.18 2.64
N PHE A 227 -6.89 1.00 3.09
CA PHE A 227 -6.78 0.68 4.51
C PHE A 227 -5.40 1.02 5.10
N SER A 228 -4.50 1.55 4.28
CA SER A 228 -3.11 1.85 4.68
C SER A 228 -2.40 0.64 5.31
N ASN A 229 -2.65 -0.55 4.76
CA ASN A 229 -2.18 -1.80 5.34
C ASN A 229 -0.67 -2.01 5.06
N ASN A 230 0.15 -1.88 6.10
CA ASN A 230 1.60 -2.03 6.01
C ASN A 230 2.00 -3.45 5.65
N PHE A 231 1.40 -4.44 6.33
CA PHE A 231 1.69 -5.86 6.12
C PHE A 231 1.56 -6.27 4.65
N MET A 232 0.45 -5.85 4.00
CA MET A 232 0.22 -6.18 2.60
C MET A 232 1.32 -5.62 1.69
N VAL A 233 1.70 -4.35 1.89
CA VAL A 233 2.71 -3.71 1.04
C VAL A 233 4.09 -4.33 1.26
N GLU A 234 4.44 -4.68 2.49
CA GLU A 234 5.73 -5.30 2.77
C GLU A 234 5.83 -6.74 2.25
N MET A 235 4.74 -7.51 2.28
CA MET A 235 4.65 -8.81 1.63
C MET A 235 4.87 -8.68 0.11
N LEU A 236 4.16 -7.74 -0.51
CA LEU A 236 4.29 -7.46 -1.94
C LEU A 236 5.70 -6.97 -2.30
N LEU A 237 6.33 -6.12 -1.46
CA LEU A 237 7.68 -5.63 -1.69
C LEU A 237 8.72 -6.76 -1.63
N LYS A 238 8.64 -7.64 -0.63
CA LYS A 238 9.55 -8.80 -0.56
C LYS A 238 9.37 -9.72 -1.77
N GLN A 239 8.13 -9.99 -2.16
CA GLN A 239 7.86 -10.77 -3.35
C GLN A 239 8.38 -10.09 -4.62
N PHE A 240 8.18 -8.77 -4.75
CA PHE A 240 8.74 -7.96 -5.84
C PHE A 240 10.26 -8.00 -5.88
N GLY A 241 10.92 -8.14 -4.73
CA GLY A 241 12.36 -8.23 -4.53
C GLY A 241 12.89 -9.66 -4.42
N ALA A 242 12.26 -10.65 -5.05
CA ALA A 242 12.68 -12.05 -5.01
C ALA A 242 12.96 -12.55 -3.58
N GLY A 243 12.13 -12.14 -2.62
CA GLY A 243 12.16 -12.59 -1.23
C GLY A 243 12.86 -11.66 -0.25
N THR A 244 13.44 -10.53 -0.69
CA THR A 244 14.21 -9.64 0.18
C THR A 244 13.82 -8.17 0.05
N TRP A 245 13.89 -7.40 1.14
CA TRP A 245 13.66 -5.95 1.10
C TRP A 245 14.67 -5.19 0.23
N PRO A 246 16.00 -5.43 0.37
CA PRO A 246 16.97 -4.68 -0.42
C PRO A 246 16.76 -4.80 -1.92
N GLN A 247 16.44 -6.01 -2.41
CA GLN A 247 16.17 -6.22 -3.84
C GLN A 247 14.87 -5.56 -4.27
N GLY A 248 13.81 -5.61 -3.43
CA GLY A 248 12.55 -4.93 -3.70
C GLY A 248 12.71 -3.42 -3.80
N VAL A 249 13.45 -2.82 -2.88
CA VAL A 249 13.78 -1.39 -2.87
C VAL A 249 14.61 -1.03 -4.11
N ALA A 250 15.68 -1.79 -4.40
CA ALA A 250 16.52 -1.55 -5.58
C ALA A 250 15.72 -1.61 -6.88
N ARG A 251 14.76 -2.54 -6.97
CA ARG A 251 13.88 -2.66 -8.14
C ARG A 251 12.94 -1.45 -8.30
N ILE A 252 12.38 -0.93 -7.19
CA ILE A 252 11.60 0.32 -7.18
C ILE A 252 12.47 1.50 -7.65
N GLN A 253 13.67 1.65 -7.09
CA GLN A 253 14.59 2.73 -7.45
C GLN A 253 14.99 2.67 -8.93
N SER A 254 15.31 1.48 -9.44
CA SER A 254 15.62 1.27 -10.86
C SER A 254 14.43 1.61 -11.77
N PHE A 255 13.21 1.25 -11.36
CA PHE A 255 12.00 1.60 -12.09
C PHE A 255 11.84 3.13 -12.25
N TYR A 256 12.00 3.89 -11.16
CA TYR A 256 11.86 5.35 -11.22
C TYR A 256 13.02 6.05 -11.91
N ALA A 257 14.23 5.53 -11.78
CA ALA A 257 15.38 6.04 -12.53
C ALA A 257 15.17 5.89 -14.05
N GLY A 258 14.64 4.75 -14.48
CA GLY A 258 14.34 4.49 -15.89
C GLY A 258 13.13 5.25 -16.43
N LEU A 259 12.05 5.35 -15.64
CA LEU A 259 10.79 5.94 -16.11
C LEU A 259 10.79 7.48 -16.02
N LEU A 260 11.32 8.03 -14.93
CA LEU A 260 11.18 9.46 -14.57
C LEU A 260 12.49 10.17 -14.32
N GLY A 261 13.65 9.50 -14.45
CA GLY A 261 14.96 10.06 -14.11
C GLY A 261 15.14 10.35 -12.62
N LEU A 262 14.33 9.73 -11.74
CA LEU A 262 14.40 9.89 -10.29
C LEU A 262 15.35 8.84 -9.70
N GLY A 263 16.56 9.27 -9.36
CA GLY A 263 17.57 8.40 -8.76
C GLY A 263 17.29 8.05 -7.29
N PRO A 264 18.16 7.22 -6.68
CA PRO A 264 18.02 6.81 -5.28
C PRO A 264 18.06 7.99 -4.28
N ASP A 265 18.65 9.12 -4.65
CA ASP A 265 18.64 10.37 -3.87
C ASP A 265 17.24 11.00 -3.78
N LYS A 266 16.38 10.77 -4.78
CA LYS A 266 14.98 11.23 -4.81
C LYS A 266 14.00 10.18 -4.28
N ILE A 267 14.32 8.90 -4.43
CA ILE A 267 13.55 7.75 -3.93
C ILE A 267 14.40 7.04 -2.86
N ALA A 268 14.69 7.74 -1.76
CA ALA A 268 15.46 7.20 -0.65
C ALA A 268 14.50 6.45 0.31
N ILE A 269 14.29 5.17 0.03
CA ILE A 269 13.40 4.29 0.81
C ILE A 269 14.15 3.05 1.28
N THR A 270 13.73 2.48 2.40
CA THR A 270 14.24 1.23 2.98
C THR A 270 13.13 0.18 3.11
N ASP A 271 11.87 0.60 2.99
CA ASP A 271 10.68 -0.24 3.00
C ASP A 271 9.63 0.26 1.99
N GLY A 272 8.55 -0.50 1.81
CA GLY A 272 7.49 -0.15 0.87
C GLY A 272 6.30 0.58 1.49
N SER A 273 6.09 0.40 2.78
CA SER A 273 4.88 0.91 3.47
C SER A 273 5.06 2.27 4.11
N GLY A 274 6.31 2.69 4.34
CA GLY A 274 6.62 3.93 5.04
C GLY A 274 6.62 3.80 6.56
N LEU A 275 6.80 2.59 7.09
CA LEU A 275 7.02 2.36 8.53
C LEU A 275 8.38 2.86 8.98
N SER A 276 9.38 2.75 8.11
CA SER A 276 10.74 3.17 8.41
C SER A 276 10.85 4.69 8.46
N LYS A 277 11.43 5.19 9.54
CA LYS A 277 11.82 6.60 9.68
C LYS A 277 13.08 6.95 8.89
N ASP A 278 13.72 5.97 8.25
CA ASP A 278 14.88 6.20 7.37
C ASP A 278 14.47 6.63 5.96
N ASN A 279 13.21 6.45 5.58
CA ASN A 279 12.68 6.91 4.29
C ASN A 279 12.74 8.43 4.16
N ARG A 280 13.18 8.91 2.99
CA ARG A 280 13.20 10.35 2.65
C ARG A 280 12.64 10.56 1.25
N ILE A 281 11.54 11.29 1.16
CA ILE A 281 10.88 11.65 -0.09
C ILE A 281 10.45 13.11 0.03
N SER A 282 10.49 13.85 -1.08
CA SER A 282 10.02 15.23 -1.13
C SER A 282 8.60 15.34 -1.69
N ALA A 283 7.93 16.47 -1.44
CA ALA A 283 6.61 16.75 -2.02
C ALA A 283 6.67 16.76 -3.55
N ARG A 284 7.72 17.32 -4.13
CA ARG A 284 7.93 17.31 -5.59
C ARG A 284 8.04 15.90 -6.14
N THR A 285 8.81 15.03 -5.49
CA THR A 285 8.93 13.62 -5.91
C THR A 285 7.58 12.91 -5.90
N LEU A 286 6.78 13.07 -4.83
CA LEU A 286 5.44 12.51 -4.77
C LEU A 286 4.53 13.05 -5.89
N ALA A 287 4.58 14.36 -6.14
CA ALA A 287 3.77 14.98 -7.20
C ALA A 287 4.14 14.47 -8.60
N ILE A 288 5.43 14.32 -8.90
CA ILE A 288 5.91 13.76 -10.17
C ILE A 288 5.39 12.33 -10.35
N VAL A 289 5.52 11.50 -9.31
CA VAL A 289 5.05 10.11 -9.34
C VAL A 289 3.53 10.02 -9.48
N LEU A 290 2.79 10.82 -8.73
CA LEU A 290 1.32 10.88 -8.82
C LEU A 290 0.86 11.30 -10.22
N ARG A 291 1.49 12.34 -10.79
CA ARG A 291 1.17 12.80 -12.14
C ARG A 291 1.49 11.72 -13.18
N ALA A 292 2.64 11.07 -13.07
CA ALA A 292 3.00 9.96 -13.96
C ALA A 292 1.99 8.81 -13.84
N ALA A 293 1.63 8.43 -12.62
CA ALA A 293 0.64 7.37 -12.37
C ALA A 293 -0.76 7.72 -12.94
N HIS A 294 -1.20 8.98 -12.80
CA HIS A 294 -2.50 9.40 -13.35
C HIS A 294 -2.53 9.32 -14.89
N ASN A 295 -1.43 9.69 -15.54
CA ASN A 295 -1.33 9.74 -17.00
C ASN A 295 -0.94 8.39 -17.62
N ASP A 296 -0.69 7.38 -16.82
CA ASP A 296 -0.38 6.02 -17.28
C ASP A 296 -1.69 5.31 -17.64
N PHE A 297 -1.94 5.14 -18.94
CA PHE A 297 -3.15 4.49 -19.43
C PHE A 297 -3.29 3.03 -18.95
N GLU A 298 -2.17 2.35 -18.74
CA GLU A 298 -2.15 0.92 -18.39
C GLU A 298 -2.54 0.64 -16.93
N VAL A 299 -2.15 1.50 -16.00
CA VAL A 299 -2.36 1.27 -14.55
C VAL A 299 -2.91 2.49 -13.80
N GLY A 300 -3.10 3.60 -14.49
CA GLY A 300 -3.60 4.85 -13.89
C GLY A 300 -4.99 4.71 -13.28
N PRO A 301 -5.96 4.09 -13.96
CA PRO A 301 -7.29 3.86 -13.38
C PRO A 301 -7.22 3.10 -12.04
N GLU A 302 -6.44 2.01 -11.97
CA GLU A 302 -6.27 1.20 -10.76
C GLU A 302 -5.56 2.00 -9.66
N MET A 303 -4.53 2.76 -10.01
CA MET A 303 -3.78 3.56 -9.05
C MET A 303 -4.66 4.67 -8.44
N VAL A 304 -5.42 5.39 -9.26
CA VAL A 304 -6.36 6.43 -8.80
C VAL A 304 -7.49 5.81 -7.97
N ALA A 305 -8.04 4.65 -8.40
CA ALA A 305 -9.09 3.94 -7.70
C ALA A 305 -8.62 3.37 -6.35
N SER A 306 -7.32 3.08 -6.19
CA SER A 306 -6.75 2.58 -4.94
C SER A 306 -6.70 3.63 -3.82
N MET A 307 -6.83 4.92 -4.13
CA MET A 307 -6.79 5.99 -3.13
C MET A 307 -8.11 6.16 -2.41
N LYS A 308 -8.04 6.64 -1.16
CA LYS A 308 -9.24 7.00 -0.38
C LYS A 308 -9.95 8.18 -1.04
N ILE A 309 -11.28 8.09 -1.08
CA ILE A 309 -12.16 9.23 -1.46
C ILE A 309 -12.62 9.90 -0.17
N ILE A 310 -12.32 11.18 -0.04
CA ILE A 310 -12.74 11.96 1.12
C ILE A 310 -14.26 12.13 1.12
N GLY A 311 -14.91 11.81 2.25
CA GLY A 311 -16.38 11.88 2.37
C GLY A 311 -17.13 10.77 1.63
N GLY A 312 -16.42 9.78 1.07
CA GLY A 312 -17.00 8.62 0.39
C GLY A 312 -16.80 7.29 1.13
N ASP A 313 -15.80 7.23 1.99
CA ASP A 313 -15.48 6.04 2.79
C ASP A 313 -16.06 6.16 4.21
N PRO A 314 -16.40 5.05 4.87
CA PRO A 314 -16.95 5.05 6.23
C PRO A 314 -15.96 5.57 7.29
N TRP A 315 -14.71 5.74 6.93
CA TRP A 315 -13.67 6.26 7.82
C TRP A 315 -13.72 7.78 7.85
N LYS A 316 -14.07 8.33 9.01
CA LYS A 316 -14.09 9.77 9.28
C LYS A 316 -12.67 10.34 9.14
N LEU A 317 -12.32 10.78 7.95
CA LEU A 317 -11.28 11.78 7.81
C LEU A 317 -11.89 13.10 8.30
N HIS A 318 -11.23 13.78 9.22
CA HIS A 318 -11.72 14.96 9.95
C HIS A 318 -11.91 16.21 9.07
N ILE A 319 -12.40 16.06 7.85
CA ILE A 319 -12.75 17.21 7.02
C ILE A 319 -14.18 17.61 7.36
N LYS A 320 -14.30 18.77 7.98
CA LYS A 320 -15.60 19.34 8.37
C LYS A 320 -16.35 19.97 7.19
N ASP A 321 -15.67 20.27 6.08
CA ASP A 321 -16.26 20.95 4.93
C ASP A 321 -16.94 19.96 4.00
N PRO A 322 -18.29 19.96 3.89
CA PRO A 322 -19.03 19.07 3.00
C PRO A 322 -18.72 19.33 1.51
N ASN A 323 -18.23 20.53 1.15
CA ASN A 323 -17.87 20.86 -0.23
C ASN A 323 -16.62 20.12 -0.72
N LEU A 324 -15.80 19.60 0.19
CA LEU A 324 -14.65 18.77 -0.14
C LEU A 324 -15.00 17.30 -0.36
N ALA A 325 -16.20 16.89 0.02
CA ALA A 325 -16.64 15.52 -0.14
C ALA A 325 -16.57 15.09 -1.62
N ARG A 326 -15.95 13.92 -1.85
CA ARG A 326 -15.79 13.28 -3.16
C ARG A 326 -14.89 14.02 -4.18
N ARG A 327 -14.37 15.20 -3.86
CA ARG A 327 -13.45 15.96 -4.73
C ARG A 327 -11.98 15.66 -4.49
N ILE A 328 -11.66 14.88 -3.44
CA ILE A 328 -10.29 14.55 -3.07
C ILE A 328 -10.11 13.03 -3.06
N ARG A 329 -9.07 12.56 -3.74
CA ARG A 329 -8.56 11.20 -3.68
C ARG A 329 -7.12 11.24 -3.16
N CYS A 330 -6.86 10.60 -2.03
CA CYS A 330 -5.56 10.75 -1.40
C CYS A 330 -5.07 9.50 -0.68
N LYS A 331 -3.77 9.51 -0.42
CA LYS A 331 -3.09 8.63 0.53
C LYS A 331 -2.62 9.48 1.71
N THR A 332 -3.01 9.07 2.91
CA THR A 332 -2.55 9.68 4.17
C THR A 332 -1.42 8.86 4.79
N GLY A 333 -0.55 9.51 5.54
CA GLY A 333 0.52 8.86 6.31
C GLY A 333 0.65 9.48 7.69
N HIS A 334 0.88 8.62 8.69
CA HIS A 334 1.05 9.05 10.07
C HIS A 334 2.06 8.15 10.79
N LEU A 335 3.01 8.76 11.48
CA LEU A 335 3.90 8.16 12.47
C LEU A 335 4.07 9.15 13.63
N ASN A 336 4.72 8.73 14.70
CA ASN A 336 5.03 9.66 15.79
C ASN A 336 5.92 10.82 15.28
N GLY A 337 5.39 12.05 15.34
CA GLY A 337 6.03 13.26 14.83
C GLY A 337 6.05 13.37 13.30
N VAL A 338 5.15 12.65 12.59
CA VAL A 338 5.04 12.69 11.12
C VAL A 338 3.59 12.72 10.71
N THR A 339 3.21 13.69 9.91
CA THR A 339 1.92 13.75 9.22
C THR A 339 2.17 13.99 7.73
N SER A 340 1.52 13.23 6.87
CA SER A 340 1.62 13.40 5.43
C SER A 340 0.31 13.10 4.72
N VAL A 341 0.09 13.77 3.60
CA VAL A 341 -1.02 13.48 2.68
C VAL A 341 -0.61 13.88 1.27
N CYS A 342 -0.95 13.04 0.29
CA CYS A 342 -0.72 13.34 -1.11
C CYS A 342 -1.82 12.72 -1.98
N GLY A 343 -2.04 13.30 -3.15
CA GLY A 343 -3.06 12.77 -4.05
C GLY A 343 -3.55 13.80 -5.07
N TYR A 344 -4.82 13.63 -5.41
CA TYR A 344 -5.53 14.45 -6.41
C TYR A 344 -6.68 15.19 -5.76
N LEU A 345 -6.89 16.41 -6.20
CA LEU A 345 -8.06 17.19 -5.83
C LEU A 345 -8.69 17.83 -7.07
N GLN A 346 -10.00 18.00 -7.03
CA GLN A 346 -10.76 18.77 -8.00
C GLN A 346 -11.20 20.07 -7.34
N THR A 347 -10.82 21.21 -7.93
CA THR A 347 -11.25 22.53 -7.48
C THR A 347 -12.75 22.78 -7.80
N LEU A 348 -13.32 23.82 -7.22
CA LEU A 348 -14.73 24.18 -7.48
C LEU A 348 -15.02 24.49 -8.95
N ASP A 349 -14.03 25.05 -9.68
CA ASP A 349 -14.11 25.31 -11.13
C ASP A 349 -13.81 24.06 -12.00
N GLY A 350 -13.70 22.87 -11.36
CA GLY A 350 -13.55 21.59 -12.04
C GLY A 350 -12.12 21.22 -12.45
N LYS A 351 -11.11 22.04 -12.17
CA LYS A 351 -9.72 21.75 -12.53
C LYS A 351 -9.12 20.69 -11.61
N LEU A 352 -8.35 19.79 -12.21
CA LEU A 352 -7.65 18.74 -11.46
C LEU A 352 -6.25 19.20 -11.04
N ARG A 353 -5.91 18.90 -9.79
CA ARG A 353 -4.62 19.23 -9.18
C ARG A 353 -3.99 18.01 -8.58
N VAL A 354 -2.65 18.01 -8.51
CA VAL A 354 -1.85 17.10 -7.71
C VAL A 354 -1.32 17.86 -6.52
N PHE A 355 -1.37 17.26 -5.34
CA PHE A 355 -0.82 17.85 -4.13
C PHE A 355 -0.02 16.86 -3.32
N ALA A 356 0.95 17.37 -2.58
CA ALA A 356 1.69 16.60 -1.59
C ALA A 356 2.07 17.50 -0.40
N ILE A 357 1.89 16.99 0.79
CA ILE A 357 2.17 17.64 2.06
C ILE A 357 2.88 16.63 2.96
N LEU A 358 4.09 16.97 3.41
CA LEU A 358 4.86 16.19 4.37
C LEU A 358 5.26 17.12 5.51
N LEU A 359 4.93 16.74 6.73
CA LEU A 359 5.21 17.47 7.96
C LEU A 359 5.97 16.58 8.93
N ASN A 360 7.10 17.04 9.44
CA ASN A 360 7.90 16.33 10.43
C ASN A 360 8.18 17.23 11.64
N GLY A 361 7.78 16.81 12.82
CA GLY A 361 7.88 17.55 14.07
C GLY A 361 6.57 17.51 14.86
N PRO A 362 6.31 18.48 15.74
CA PRO A 362 5.08 18.57 16.52
C PRO A 362 3.90 19.07 15.67
N CYS A 363 3.47 18.23 14.70
CA CYS A 363 2.39 18.48 13.75
C CYS A 363 1.21 17.54 13.97
N ASP A 364 0.04 17.93 13.47
CA ASP A 364 -1.17 17.09 13.44
C ASP A 364 -1.82 17.05 12.05
N GLU A 365 -2.91 16.28 11.92
CA GLU A 365 -3.62 16.17 10.65
C GLU A 365 -4.29 17.49 10.25
N GLY A 366 -4.71 18.33 11.20
CA GLY A 366 -5.34 19.62 10.95
C GLY A 366 -4.43 20.57 10.18
N ASP A 367 -3.12 20.55 10.47
CA ASP A 367 -2.13 21.36 9.78
C ASP A 367 -2.08 21.07 8.27
N ALA A 368 -2.17 19.79 7.90
CA ALA A 368 -2.19 19.38 6.50
C ALA A 368 -3.54 19.65 5.82
N TRP A 369 -4.64 19.37 6.51
CA TRP A 369 -5.98 19.55 5.95
C TRP A 369 -6.37 21.02 5.78
N GLU A 370 -5.78 21.94 6.54
CA GLU A 370 -5.91 23.38 6.31
C GLU A 370 -5.48 23.76 4.89
N LEU A 371 -4.30 23.30 4.46
CA LEU A 371 -3.81 23.56 3.10
C LEU A 371 -4.67 22.88 2.03
N VAL A 372 -5.05 21.62 2.22
CA VAL A 372 -5.90 20.90 1.26
C VAL A 372 -7.24 21.61 1.09
N SER A 373 -7.85 22.06 2.19
CA SER A 373 -9.13 22.78 2.15
C SER A 373 -9.00 24.10 1.38
N ARG A 374 -7.91 24.82 1.59
CA ARG A 374 -7.62 26.06 0.89
C ARG A 374 -7.42 25.84 -0.62
N TRP A 375 -6.67 24.80 -0.99
CA TRP A 375 -6.37 24.50 -2.39
C TRP A 375 -7.56 23.95 -3.18
N ALA A 376 -8.55 23.40 -2.49
CA ALA A 376 -9.73 22.84 -3.12
C ALA A 376 -10.88 23.85 -3.32
N ASN A 377 -10.83 25.00 -2.68
CA ASN A 377 -11.77 26.12 -2.79
C ASN A 377 -11.21 27.24 -3.68
#